data_4f77568bd0a26d19d989440bf631014d
#
_entry.id   4f77568bd0a26d19d989440bf631014d
#
_cell.length_a   1.000
_cell.length_b   1.000
_cell.length_c   1.000
_cell.angle_alpha   90.00
_cell.angle_beta   90.00
_cell.angle_gamma   90.00
#
_symmetry.space_group_name_H-M   'P 1'
#
loop_
_entity.id
_entity.type
_entity.pdbx_description
1 polymer ?
#
loop_
_entity_poly.entity_id
_entity_poly.type
_entity_poly.pdbx_seq_one_letter_code
_entity_poly.pdbx_strand_id
1 'polypeptide(L)'
;AFLTGEKVSMEYLNQFVGKEYQVTEFCYKSALTLDEAKEKYPEWYERKIVRQEPPKAWHVSRNLYDWWKRRVYAEARLGHRYHCMMVLVAFAMKCSFYDEKKNPDPVTYEELEQDCNALLDFFETLTTDENNHFTTADMLDALEIYQQGYINYPRDAAEYRSGIEFPKNKRNYQKQSWHLEEARAIRDIRMRRQGRKWTDGNG
;
A
#
# COMPACT_ATOMS: atom_id res chain seq x y z
N ALA A 1 -9.77 -3.55 -20.02
CA ALA A 1 -10.27 -2.50 -20.93
C ALA A 1 -9.07 -1.85 -21.60
N PHE A 2 -8.94 -2.03 -22.90
CA PHE A 2 -7.90 -1.38 -23.69
C PHE A 2 -8.32 0.08 -23.92
N LEU A 3 -7.53 1.03 -23.46
CA LEU A 3 -7.66 2.45 -23.85
C LEU A 3 -7.08 2.63 -25.25
N THR A 4 -7.88 2.35 -26.25
CA THR A 4 -7.56 2.62 -27.64
C THR A 4 -8.28 3.90 -28.07
N GLY A 5 -7.70 5.05 -27.79
CA GLY A 5 -8.29 6.29 -28.25
C GLY A 5 -7.89 7.53 -27.45
N GLU A 6 -8.35 8.68 -27.90
CA GLU A 6 -8.16 9.96 -27.23
C GLU A 6 -8.86 10.00 -25.86
N LYS A 7 -8.34 10.81 -24.93
CA LYS A 7 -8.96 10.98 -23.62
C LYS A 7 -10.39 11.51 -23.80
N VAL A 8 -11.34 10.80 -23.24
CA VAL A 8 -12.75 11.18 -23.27
C VAL A 8 -12.97 12.36 -22.33
N SER A 9 -13.59 13.43 -22.81
CA SER A 9 -13.91 14.60 -21.98
C SER A 9 -15.14 14.35 -21.11
N MET A 10 -15.29 15.13 -20.03
CA MET A 10 -16.44 15.05 -19.14
C MET A 10 -17.74 15.50 -19.86
N GLU A 11 -17.62 16.46 -20.75
CA GLU A 11 -18.74 16.92 -21.58
C GLU A 11 -19.26 15.80 -22.48
N TYR A 12 -18.35 15.00 -23.05
CA TYR A 12 -18.72 13.85 -23.84
C TYR A 12 -19.44 12.79 -23.00
N LEU A 13 -18.93 12.49 -21.81
CA LEU A 13 -19.57 11.53 -20.91
C LEU A 13 -20.95 12.00 -20.42
N ASN A 14 -21.11 13.28 -20.17
CA ASN A 14 -22.39 13.87 -19.76
C ASN A 14 -23.51 13.73 -20.78
N GLN A 15 -23.18 13.47 -22.08
CA GLN A 15 -24.19 13.25 -23.10
C GLN A 15 -24.94 11.93 -22.95
N PHE A 16 -24.36 10.97 -22.22
CA PHE A 16 -24.90 9.63 -22.04
C PHE A 16 -25.64 9.42 -20.72
N VAL A 17 -25.72 10.44 -19.87
CA VAL A 17 -26.38 10.36 -18.56
C VAL A 17 -27.51 11.40 -18.43
N GLY A 18 -28.52 11.09 -17.64
CA GLY A 18 -29.59 12.02 -17.32
C GLY A 18 -29.07 13.30 -16.67
N LYS A 19 -29.80 14.41 -16.82
CA LYS A 19 -29.37 15.72 -16.31
C LYS A 19 -29.05 15.73 -14.82
N GLU A 20 -29.73 14.91 -14.03
CA GLU A 20 -29.54 14.75 -12.59
C GLU A 20 -28.22 14.05 -12.21
N TYR A 21 -27.59 13.36 -13.15
CA TYR A 21 -26.32 12.64 -12.97
C TYR A 21 -25.15 13.29 -13.70
N GLN A 22 -25.41 14.42 -14.39
CA GLN A 22 -24.34 15.13 -15.10
C GLN A 22 -23.39 15.82 -14.13
N VAL A 23 -22.09 15.65 -14.35
CA VAL A 23 -21.04 16.32 -13.58
C VAL A 23 -20.68 17.61 -14.31
N THR A 24 -21.13 18.74 -13.79
CA THR A 24 -20.87 20.06 -14.36
C THR A 24 -19.62 20.72 -13.81
N GLU A 25 -19.20 20.33 -12.61
CA GLU A 25 -17.98 20.81 -11.96
C GLU A 25 -17.22 19.65 -11.35
N PHE A 26 -15.89 19.68 -11.45
CA PHE A 26 -15.03 18.78 -10.72
C PHE A 26 -15.02 19.17 -9.25
N CYS A 27 -15.87 18.54 -8.46
CA CYS A 27 -15.79 18.65 -7.00
C CYS A 27 -14.57 17.88 -6.50
N TYR A 28 -13.44 18.56 -6.36
CA TYR A 28 -12.38 18.05 -5.53
C TYR A 28 -12.92 17.85 -4.11
N LYS A 29 -12.59 16.73 -3.46
CA LYS A 29 -13.02 16.45 -2.08
C LYS A 29 -12.52 17.47 -1.04
N SER A 30 -11.74 18.45 -1.44
CA SER A 30 -11.27 19.53 -0.60
C SER A 30 -12.29 20.67 -0.59
N ALA A 31 -12.78 21.02 0.58
CA ALA A 31 -13.64 22.19 0.79
C ALA A 31 -12.86 23.52 0.72
N LEU A 32 -11.52 23.49 0.55
CA LEU A 32 -10.67 24.68 0.50
C LEU A 32 -10.41 25.08 -0.95
N THR A 33 -10.51 26.36 -1.23
CA THR A 33 -9.97 26.97 -2.44
C THR A 33 -8.43 26.93 -2.43
N LEU A 34 -7.78 27.16 -3.58
CA LEU A 34 -6.32 27.21 -3.65
C LEU A 34 -5.71 28.32 -2.79
N ASP A 35 -6.39 29.47 -2.69
CA ASP A 35 -5.92 30.59 -1.87
C ASP A 35 -6.03 30.29 -0.38
N GLU A 36 -7.13 29.71 0.05
CA GLU A 36 -7.29 29.23 1.43
C GLU A 36 -6.29 28.11 1.76
N ALA A 37 -6.02 27.22 0.81
CA ALA A 37 -5.01 26.18 0.98
C ALA A 37 -3.59 26.76 1.07
N LYS A 38 -3.28 27.84 0.34
CA LYS A 38 -2.02 28.56 0.40
C LYS A 38 -1.82 29.20 1.78
N GLU A 39 -2.85 29.80 2.32
CA GLU A 39 -2.81 30.45 3.65
C GLU A 39 -2.67 29.38 4.76
N LYS A 40 -3.49 28.34 4.68
CA LYS A 40 -3.55 27.31 5.71
C LYS A 40 -2.40 26.30 5.66
N TYR A 41 -1.90 26.00 4.47
CA TYR A 41 -0.85 25.02 4.22
C TYR A 41 0.24 25.53 3.28
N PRO A 42 0.99 26.59 3.66
CA PRO A 42 1.94 27.24 2.78
C PRO A 42 3.06 26.32 2.27
N GLU A 43 3.56 25.41 3.11
CA GLU A 43 4.58 24.43 2.72
C GLU A 43 4.05 23.44 1.66
N TRP A 44 2.80 23.01 1.79
CA TRP A 44 2.16 22.15 0.79
C TRP A 44 2.00 22.90 -0.54
N TYR A 45 1.50 24.16 -0.48
CA TYR A 45 1.29 24.98 -1.66
C TYR A 45 2.60 25.23 -2.40
N GLU A 46 3.65 25.63 -1.68
CA GLU A 46 4.99 25.84 -2.24
C GLU A 46 5.49 24.58 -2.96
N ARG A 47 5.41 23.43 -2.29
CA ARG A 47 5.91 22.16 -2.82
C ARG A 47 5.10 21.66 -4.01
N LYS A 48 3.76 21.71 -3.94
CA LYS A 48 2.88 21.04 -4.92
C LYS A 48 2.45 21.96 -6.06
N ILE A 49 2.26 23.24 -5.80
CA ILE A 49 1.77 24.18 -6.77
C ILE A 49 2.90 25.00 -7.39
N VAL A 50 3.80 25.55 -6.57
CA VAL A 50 4.90 26.39 -7.09
C VAL A 50 6.01 25.54 -7.67
N ARG A 51 6.58 24.61 -6.89
CA ARG A 51 7.69 23.74 -7.34
C ARG A 51 7.24 22.54 -8.15
N GLN A 52 5.94 22.23 -8.16
CA GLN A 52 5.38 21.06 -8.85
C GLN A 52 6.12 19.75 -8.53
N GLU A 53 6.60 19.62 -7.28
CA GLU A 53 7.30 18.43 -6.87
C GLU A 53 6.42 17.18 -7.05
N PRO A 54 6.92 16.13 -7.68
CA PRO A 54 6.18 14.90 -7.84
C PRO A 54 5.79 14.33 -6.47
N PRO A 55 4.72 13.53 -6.39
CA PRO A 55 4.39 12.80 -5.18
C PRO A 55 5.63 12.02 -4.73
N LYS A 56 5.90 11.99 -3.42
CA LYS A 56 6.95 11.10 -2.90
C LYS A 56 6.63 9.67 -3.35
N ALA A 57 7.60 9.06 -4.02
CA ALA A 57 7.44 7.68 -4.44
C ALA A 57 7.19 6.81 -3.20
N TRP A 58 6.11 6.01 -3.26
CA TRP A 58 5.87 5.00 -2.25
C TRP A 58 6.91 3.89 -2.42
N HIS A 59 7.45 3.41 -1.31
CA HIS A 59 8.42 2.34 -1.28
C HIS A 59 8.04 1.29 -0.23
N VAL A 60 8.49 0.10 -0.46
CA VAL A 60 8.29 -1.05 0.41
C VAL A 60 9.63 -1.56 0.87
N SER A 61 9.78 -1.85 2.15
CA SER A 61 10.96 -2.54 2.67
C SER A 61 10.87 -4.04 2.37
N ARG A 62 12.01 -4.71 2.26
CA ARG A 62 12.11 -6.16 2.13
C ARG A 62 11.28 -6.88 3.21
N ASN A 63 11.35 -6.40 4.44
CA ASN A 63 10.59 -6.97 5.55
C ASN A 63 9.07 -6.96 5.33
N LEU A 64 8.53 -5.93 4.63
CA LEU A 64 7.10 -5.87 4.33
C LEU A 64 6.73 -6.88 3.24
N TYR A 65 7.57 -7.05 2.23
CA TYR A 65 7.40 -8.06 1.20
C TYR A 65 7.38 -9.48 1.79
N ASP A 66 8.39 -9.83 2.58
CA ASP A 66 8.48 -11.14 3.23
C ASP A 66 7.35 -11.38 4.23
N TRP A 67 6.95 -10.33 4.95
CA TRP A 67 5.81 -10.41 5.86
C TRP A 67 4.52 -10.68 5.09
N TRP A 68 4.30 -10.00 3.96
CA TRP A 68 3.12 -10.22 3.13
C TRP A 68 3.09 -11.63 2.56
N LYS A 69 4.21 -12.10 2.01
CA LYS A 69 4.34 -13.47 1.51
C LYS A 69 3.92 -14.50 2.56
N ARG A 70 4.45 -14.39 3.78
CA ARG A 70 4.06 -15.30 4.90
C ARG A 70 2.57 -15.21 5.24
N ARG A 71 2.00 -14.02 5.20
CA ARG A 71 0.56 -13.82 5.48
C ARG A 71 -0.31 -14.46 4.40
N VAL A 72 0.09 -14.38 3.15
CA VAL A 72 -0.63 -15.03 2.05
C VAL A 72 -0.69 -16.54 2.26
N TYR A 73 0.42 -17.18 2.58
CA TYR A 73 0.43 -18.63 2.90
C TYR A 73 -0.45 -18.99 4.11
N ALA A 74 -0.58 -18.12 5.08
CA ALA A 74 -1.36 -18.38 6.29
C ALA A 74 -2.86 -18.08 6.15
N GLU A 75 -3.25 -17.12 5.31
CA GLU A 75 -4.57 -16.51 5.36
C GLU A 75 -5.28 -16.38 4.02
N ALA A 76 -4.62 -16.69 2.90
CA ALA A 76 -5.26 -16.62 1.60
C ALA A 76 -6.48 -17.55 1.51
N ARG A 77 -7.53 -17.07 0.85
CA ARG A 77 -8.79 -17.78 0.68
C ARG A 77 -9.23 -17.79 -0.77
N LEU A 78 -10.09 -18.74 -1.11
CA LEU A 78 -10.79 -18.75 -2.39
C LEU A 78 -11.44 -17.38 -2.68
N GLY A 79 -11.36 -16.93 -3.92
CA GLY A 79 -11.88 -15.63 -4.35
C GLY A 79 -10.94 -14.45 -4.11
N HIS A 80 -9.93 -14.60 -3.28
CA HIS A 80 -8.95 -13.54 -2.98
C HIS A 80 -7.54 -13.80 -3.54
N ARG A 81 -7.27 -14.99 -4.08
CA ARG A 81 -5.96 -15.47 -4.53
C ARG A 81 -5.25 -14.50 -5.47
N TYR A 82 -5.96 -14.07 -6.51
CA TYR A 82 -5.46 -13.11 -7.51
C TYR A 82 -4.99 -11.81 -6.84
N HIS A 83 -5.81 -11.24 -5.98
CA HIS A 83 -5.45 -9.99 -5.28
C HIS A 83 -4.33 -10.16 -4.26
N CYS A 84 -4.22 -11.33 -3.64
CA CYS A 84 -3.07 -11.64 -2.78
C CYS A 84 -1.76 -11.60 -3.56
N MET A 85 -1.74 -12.18 -4.76
CA MET A 85 -0.59 -12.16 -5.68
C MET A 85 -0.33 -10.76 -6.22
N MET A 86 -1.35 -10.03 -6.66
CA MET A 86 -1.21 -8.64 -7.11
C MET A 86 -0.54 -7.74 -6.07
N VAL A 87 -0.92 -7.86 -4.80
CA VAL A 87 -0.31 -7.07 -3.71
C VAL A 87 1.14 -7.48 -3.52
N LEU A 88 1.48 -8.77 -3.64
CA LEU A 88 2.86 -9.24 -3.57
C LEU A 88 3.71 -8.63 -4.69
N VAL A 89 3.22 -8.67 -5.92
CA VAL A 89 3.89 -8.08 -7.08
C VAL A 89 4.08 -6.57 -6.90
N ALA A 90 3.06 -5.86 -6.44
CA ALA A 90 3.15 -4.43 -6.16
C ALA A 90 4.19 -4.13 -5.07
N PHE A 91 4.30 -4.97 -4.04
CA PHE A 91 5.30 -4.82 -2.98
C PHE A 91 6.71 -5.11 -3.49
N ALA A 92 6.90 -6.16 -4.29
CA ALA A 92 8.18 -6.47 -4.92
C ALA A 92 8.65 -5.31 -5.80
N MET A 93 7.80 -4.81 -6.68
CA MET A 93 8.10 -3.68 -7.56
C MET A 93 8.52 -2.45 -6.74
N LYS A 94 7.76 -2.09 -5.69
CA LYS A 94 8.08 -0.94 -4.83
C LYS A 94 9.30 -1.17 -3.94
N CYS A 95 9.71 -2.41 -3.75
CA CYS A 95 10.95 -2.78 -3.11
C CYS A 95 12.14 -2.62 -4.07
N SER A 96 11.99 -3.05 -5.34
CA SER A 96 13.06 -3.07 -6.33
C SER A 96 13.41 -1.69 -6.90
N PHE A 97 12.40 -0.85 -7.15
CA PHE A 97 12.59 0.49 -7.73
C PHE A 97 12.91 1.56 -6.68
N TYR A 98 13.55 1.18 -5.59
CA TYR A 98 13.91 2.10 -4.54
C TYR A 98 15.41 2.35 -4.50
N ASP A 99 15.80 3.54 -3.97
CA ASP A 99 17.21 3.93 -3.80
C ASP A 99 17.98 2.85 -3.02
N GLU A 100 19.02 2.29 -3.62
CA GLU A 100 19.89 1.24 -3.07
C GLU A 100 20.39 1.56 -1.65
N LYS A 101 20.64 2.84 -1.34
CA LYS A 101 21.05 3.26 0.01
C LYS A 101 19.98 3.02 1.07
N LYS A 102 18.73 2.97 0.66
CA LYS A 102 17.58 2.83 1.55
C LYS A 102 17.01 1.42 1.54
N ASN A 103 17.29 0.65 0.51
CA ASN A 103 16.89 -0.74 0.39
C ASN A 103 18.07 -1.58 -0.14
N PRO A 104 18.96 -2.01 0.76
CA PRO A 104 20.16 -2.75 0.38
C PRO A 104 19.86 -4.18 -0.12
N ASP A 105 18.66 -4.66 0.07
CA ASP A 105 18.21 -6.01 -0.31
C ASP A 105 16.89 -5.91 -1.09
N PRO A 106 16.94 -5.49 -2.37
CA PRO A 106 15.76 -5.42 -3.22
C PRO A 106 15.27 -6.82 -3.60
N VAL A 107 13.98 -6.95 -3.85
CA VAL A 107 13.40 -8.16 -4.44
C VAL A 107 13.67 -8.12 -5.93
N THR A 108 14.39 -9.12 -6.48
CA THR A 108 14.62 -9.22 -7.92
C THR A 108 13.38 -9.76 -8.63
N TYR A 109 13.30 -9.55 -9.94
CA TYR A 109 12.19 -10.07 -10.73
C TYR A 109 12.20 -11.62 -10.74
N GLU A 110 13.38 -12.22 -10.83
CA GLU A 110 13.56 -13.66 -10.80
C GLU A 110 13.09 -14.27 -9.47
N GLU A 111 13.39 -13.61 -8.36
CA GLU A 111 12.89 -14.02 -7.04
C GLU A 111 11.37 -13.89 -6.94
N LEU A 112 10.82 -12.77 -7.43
CA LEU A 112 9.38 -12.59 -7.49
C LEU A 112 8.69 -13.66 -8.32
N GLU A 113 9.23 -13.99 -9.48
CA GLU A 113 8.68 -15.03 -10.36
C GLU A 113 8.69 -16.41 -9.68
N GLN A 114 9.77 -16.75 -8.98
CA GLN A 114 9.84 -17.96 -8.19
C GLN A 114 8.80 -17.99 -7.07
N ASP A 115 8.64 -16.88 -6.35
CA ASP A 115 7.63 -16.75 -5.30
C ASP A 115 6.21 -16.84 -5.85
N CYS A 116 5.93 -16.25 -7.02
CA CYS A 116 4.64 -16.36 -7.69
C CYS A 116 4.35 -17.79 -8.16
N ASN A 117 5.33 -18.50 -8.70
CA ASN A 117 5.17 -19.92 -9.06
C ASN A 117 4.88 -20.79 -7.82
N ALA A 118 5.59 -20.57 -6.71
CA ALA A 118 5.32 -21.29 -5.47
C ALA A 118 3.93 -20.97 -4.90
N LEU A 119 3.46 -19.73 -5.05
CA LEU A 119 2.10 -19.34 -4.68
C LEU A 119 1.04 -19.92 -5.64
N LEU A 120 1.35 -20.09 -6.91
CA LEU A 120 0.46 -20.74 -7.87
C LEU A 120 0.13 -22.16 -7.41
N ASP A 121 1.17 -22.94 -7.07
CA ASP A 121 1.01 -24.30 -6.55
C ASP A 121 0.21 -24.31 -5.23
N PHE A 122 0.52 -23.38 -4.34
CA PHE A 122 -0.20 -23.26 -3.07
C PHE A 122 -1.68 -22.88 -3.27
N PHE A 123 -1.98 -21.92 -4.15
CA PHE A 123 -3.35 -21.49 -4.42
C PHE A 123 -4.19 -22.59 -5.05
N GLU A 124 -3.56 -23.47 -5.82
CA GLU A 124 -4.23 -24.63 -6.37
C GLU A 124 -4.63 -25.63 -5.26
N THR A 125 -3.85 -25.74 -4.20
CA THR A 125 -4.26 -26.58 -3.05
C THR A 125 -5.49 -26.08 -2.31
N LEU A 126 -5.83 -24.77 -2.45
CA LEU A 126 -7.03 -24.17 -1.86
C LEU A 126 -8.26 -24.38 -2.74
N THR A 127 -8.10 -24.83 -3.98
CA THR A 127 -9.16 -25.00 -4.95
C THR A 127 -10.04 -26.19 -4.55
N THR A 128 -11.32 -25.95 -4.38
CA THR A 128 -12.33 -26.99 -4.06
C THR A 128 -13.34 -27.22 -5.19
N ASP A 129 -13.32 -26.35 -6.22
CA ASP A 129 -14.24 -26.38 -7.35
C ASP A 129 -13.43 -26.53 -8.64
N GLU A 130 -13.76 -27.56 -9.42
CA GLU A 130 -13.12 -27.87 -10.70
C GLU A 130 -13.22 -26.75 -11.75
N ASN A 131 -14.15 -25.81 -11.54
CA ASN A 131 -14.31 -24.65 -12.43
C ASN A 131 -13.60 -23.40 -11.95
N ASN A 132 -12.90 -23.44 -10.81
CA ASN A 132 -12.29 -22.26 -10.18
C ASN A 132 -10.80 -22.50 -9.92
N HIS A 133 -10.08 -22.98 -10.91
CA HIS A 133 -8.62 -23.13 -10.83
C HIS A 133 -7.92 -21.76 -10.82
N PHE A 134 -6.79 -21.70 -10.15
CA PHE A 134 -5.86 -20.57 -10.26
C PHE A 134 -4.74 -20.94 -11.22
N THR A 135 -4.73 -20.31 -12.38
CA THR A 135 -3.93 -20.76 -13.51
C THR A 135 -2.65 -19.93 -13.70
N THR A 136 -1.74 -20.43 -14.53
CA THR A 136 -0.56 -19.65 -14.96
C THR A 136 -0.96 -18.34 -15.65
N ALA A 137 -2.11 -18.30 -16.35
CA ALA A 137 -2.61 -17.07 -16.96
C ALA A 137 -2.95 -16.02 -15.90
N ASP A 138 -3.61 -16.40 -14.80
CA ASP A 138 -3.92 -15.49 -13.69
C ASP A 138 -2.63 -14.97 -13.02
N MET A 139 -1.62 -15.81 -12.90
CA MET A 139 -0.30 -15.40 -12.39
C MET A 139 0.38 -14.40 -13.32
N LEU A 140 0.38 -14.64 -14.62
CA LEU A 140 0.99 -13.74 -15.61
C LEU A 140 0.26 -12.40 -15.64
N ASP A 141 -1.07 -12.38 -15.58
CA ASP A 141 -1.86 -11.15 -15.46
C ASP A 141 -1.50 -10.37 -14.19
N ALA A 142 -1.28 -11.05 -13.08
CA ALA A 142 -0.82 -10.40 -11.85
C ALA A 142 0.59 -9.83 -11.99
N LEU A 143 1.50 -10.51 -12.69
CA LEU A 143 2.87 -10.05 -12.95
C LEU A 143 2.94 -8.84 -13.89
N GLU A 144 1.94 -8.58 -14.73
CA GLU A 144 1.88 -7.36 -15.56
C GLU A 144 1.93 -6.06 -14.76
N ILE A 145 1.60 -6.12 -13.47
CA ILE A 145 1.69 -4.97 -12.56
C ILE A 145 3.15 -4.57 -12.29
N TYR A 146 4.12 -5.43 -12.55
CA TYR A 146 5.54 -5.17 -12.31
C TYR A 146 6.08 -4.12 -13.28
N GLN A 147 5.60 -2.89 -13.15
CA GLN A 147 5.99 -1.74 -13.96
C GLN A 147 6.20 -0.52 -13.07
N GLN A 148 7.31 0.19 -13.27
CA GLN A 148 7.60 1.43 -12.56
C GLN A 148 6.47 2.46 -12.77
N GLY A 149 5.91 2.97 -11.68
CA GLY A 149 4.81 3.93 -11.75
C GLY A 149 3.42 3.31 -11.70
N TYR A 150 3.31 1.99 -11.77
CA TYR A 150 2.04 1.32 -11.57
C TYR A 150 1.55 1.45 -10.11
N ILE A 151 0.39 0.99 -9.84
CA ILE A 151 -0.48 1.21 -8.70
C ILE A 151 0.24 1.28 -7.34
N ASN A 152 -0.10 2.30 -6.57
CA ASN A 152 0.00 2.24 -5.12
C ASN A 152 -1.19 1.44 -4.58
N TYR A 153 -0.93 0.37 -3.87
CA TYR A 153 -1.95 -0.32 -3.10
C TYR A 153 -2.07 0.32 -1.71
N PRO A 154 -3.04 1.22 -1.48
CA PRO A 154 -3.30 1.71 -0.14
C PRO A 154 -3.71 0.53 0.74
N ARG A 155 -3.39 0.61 2.02
CA ARG A 155 -3.68 -0.42 3.01
C ARG A 155 -5.12 -0.91 2.91
N ASP A 156 -6.09 0.00 2.94
CA ASP A 156 -7.51 -0.35 2.94
C ASP A 156 -7.93 -1.11 1.66
N ALA A 157 -7.33 -0.76 0.51
CA ALA A 157 -7.57 -1.47 -0.74
C ALA A 157 -6.93 -2.87 -0.73
N ALA A 158 -5.74 -3.01 -0.18
CA ALA A 158 -5.08 -4.30 -0.02
C ALA A 158 -5.88 -5.22 0.91
N GLU A 159 -6.31 -4.71 2.08
CA GLU A 159 -7.15 -5.45 3.05
C GLU A 159 -8.46 -5.89 2.41
N TYR A 160 -9.19 -4.97 1.79
CA TYR A 160 -10.49 -5.25 1.18
C TYR A 160 -10.41 -6.32 0.08
N ARG A 161 -9.41 -6.21 -0.80
CA ARG A 161 -9.30 -7.10 -1.97
C ARG A 161 -8.70 -8.46 -1.63
N SER A 162 -7.70 -8.49 -0.76
CA SER A 162 -7.04 -9.75 -0.37
C SER A 162 -7.75 -10.49 0.76
N GLY A 163 -8.61 -9.82 1.51
CA GLY A 163 -9.23 -10.36 2.73
C GLY A 163 -8.24 -10.55 3.89
N ILE A 164 -7.00 -10.04 3.76
CA ILE A 164 -5.95 -10.13 4.79
C ILE A 164 -5.82 -8.78 5.50
N GLU A 165 -6.08 -8.74 6.80
CA GLU A 165 -5.99 -7.52 7.60
C GLU A 165 -4.53 -7.18 7.93
N PHE A 166 -4.20 -5.89 7.84
CA PHE A 166 -2.93 -5.37 8.33
C PHE A 166 -3.07 -4.97 9.81
N PRO A 167 -2.20 -5.43 10.69
CA PRO A 167 -2.26 -5.04 12.08
C PRO A 167 -2.10 -3.52 12.23
N LYS A 168 -2.85 -2.93 13.15
CA LYS A 168 -2.73 -1.50 13.45
C LYS A 168 -1.30 -1.18 13.88
N ASN A 169 -0.80 -0.04 13.42
CA ASN A 169 0.52 0.43 13.83
C ASN A 169 0.53 0.69 15.35
N LYS A 170 1.38 -0.04 16.07
CA LYS A 170 1.52 0.09 17.53
C LYS A 170 1.92 1.52 17.97
N ARG A 171 2.55 2.27 17.08
CA ARG A 171 2.94 3.67 17.32
C ARG A 171 1.82 4.67 17.08
N ASN A 172 0.64 4.22 16.66
CA ASN A 172 -0.52 5.06 16.34
C ASN A 172 -0.15 6.25 15.44
N TYR A 173 0.69 6.00 14.40
CA TYR A 173 1.24 6.99 13.47
C TYR A 173 2.13 8.08 14.09
N GLN A 174 2.45 7.99 15.36
CA GLN A 174 3.39 8.91 16.03
C GLN A 174 4.82 8.73 15.49
N LYS A 175 5.60 9.79 15.58
CA LYS A 175 7.06 9.71 15.33
C LYS A 175 7.69 8.73 16.32
N GLN A 176 8.69 7.97 15.86
CA GLN A 176 9.34 6.97 16.70
C GLN A 176 9.91 7.57 17.99
N SER A 177 10.47 8.77 17.94
CA SER A 177 10.98 9.48 19.12
C SER A 177 9.88 9.69 20.17
N TRP A 178 8.73 10.20 19.77
CA TRP A 178 7.60 10.44 20.67
C TRP A 178 7.06 9.13 21.26
N HIS A 179 6.91 8.12 20.44
CA HIS A 179 6.49 6.80 20.93
C HIS A 179 7.46 6.22 21.97
N LEU A 180 8.77 6.40 21.77
CA LEU A 180 9.79 5.96 22.72
C LEU A 180 9.75 6.77 24.03
N GLU A 181 9.54 8.09 23.96
CA GLU A 181 9.38 8.95 25.14
C GLU A 181 8.16 8.55 25.97
N GLU A 182 7.01 8.37 25.32
CA GLU A 182 5.79 7.90 25.99
C GLU A 182 5.97 6.51 26.60
N ALA A 183 6.58 5.57 25.87
CA ALA A 183 6.83 4.23 26.38
C ALA A 183 7.76 4.24 27.59
N ARG A 184 8.78 5.10 27.60
CA ARG A 184 9.69 5.31 28.73
C ARG A 184 8.95 5.91 29.93
N ALA A 185 8.16 6.97 29.72
CA ALA A 185 7.37 7.60 30.76
C ALA A 185 6.37 6.62 31.41
N ILE A 186 5.66 5.83 30.61
CA ILE A 186 4.73 4.81 31.09
C ILE A 186 5.48 3.73 31.91
N ARG A 187 6.64 3.28 31.43
CA ARG A 187 7.48 2.32 32.15
C ARG A 187 7.91 2.88 33.49
N ASP A 188 8.38 4.12 33.53
CA ASP A 188 8.86 4.75 34.75
C ASP A 188 7.74 4.94 35.78
N ILE A 189 6.53 5.29 35.36
CA ILE A 189 5.34 5.35 36.23
C ILE A 189 5.02 3.95 36.77
N ARG A 190 5.07 2.91 35.97
CA ARG A 190 4.82 1.51 36.40
C ARG A 190 5.88 1.08 37.45
N MET A 191 7.14 1.37 37.17
CA MET A 191 8.25 1.06 38.10
C MET A 191 8.08 1.73 39.43
N ARG A 192 7.75 3.05 39.46
CA ARG A 192 7.47 3.79 40.71
C ARG A 192 6.31 3.18 41.49
N ARG A 193 5.21 2.81 40.81
CA ARG A 193 4.05 2.16 41.46
C ARG A 193 4.40 0.80 42.06
N GLN A 194 5.38 0.11 41.50
CA GLN A 194 5.87 -1.18 42.00
C GLN A 194 6.97 -1.05 43.06
N GLY A 195 7.32 0.19 43.48
CA GLY A 195 8.40 0.43 44.43
C GLY A 195 9.81 0.10 43.90
N ARG A 196 9.96 -0.12 42.63
CA ARG A 196 11.26 -0.42 42.00
C ARG A 196 11.95 0.88 41.60
N LYS A 197 13.20 1.03 42.08
CA LYS A 197 14.06 2.12 41.59
C LYS A 197 14.68 1.72 40.26
N TRP A 198 14.72 2.67 39.33
CA TRP A 198 15.49 2.51 38.10
C TRP A 198 16.98 2.51 38.47
N THR A 199 17.69 1.47 38.15
CA THR A 199 19.15 1.47 38.09
C THR A 199 19.51 1.78 36.65
N ASP A 200 20.24 2.89 36.43
CA ASP A 200 20.80 3.23 35.13
C ASP A 200 21.56 2.00 34.63
N GLY A 201 21.19 1.53 33.45
CA GLY A 201 21.53 0.21 32.93
C GLY A 201 23.00 -0.11 32.63
N ASN A 202 23.88 0.20 33.61
CA ASN A 202 25.24 -0.29 33.73
C ASN A 202 25.31 -1.22 34.95
N GLY A 203 24.57 -2.30 34.89
CA GLY A 203 24.63 -3.42 35.78
C GLY A 203 24.53 -4.70 35.00
#